data_482e6f1ae6af954596b3ab1ba6b28881
#
_entry.id   482e6f1ae6af954596b3ab1ba6b28881
#
_cell.length_a   1.000
_cell.length_b   1.000
_cell.length_c   1.000
_cell.angle_alpha   90.00
_cell.angle_beta   90.00
_cell.angle_gamma   90.00
#
_symmetry.space_group_name_H-M   'P 1'
#
loop_
_entity.id
_entity.type
_entity.pdbx_description
1 polymer ?
#
loop_
_entity_poly.entity_id
_entity_poly.type
_entity_poly.pdbx_seq_one_letter_code
_entity_poly.pdbx_strand_id
1 'polypeptide(L)'
;MALDDTGPSAAPRDGRGGMDLRSGVFPRLEVIAAMGHEPGEEFDLNGGITMGRAASSEVTVDDPFASAAHARIFPRGQFMYIEDMGSTNGTFLNGRQLRKPEQLRVADVIRIGDTEYRYQE
;
A
#
# COMPACT_ATOMS: atom_id res chain seq x y z
N MET A 1 13.46 -27.40 0.21
CA MET A 1 13.72 -26.72 0.18
C MET A 1 13.70 -26.31 -0.20
N ALA A 2 13.26 -26.16 -0.32
CA ALA A 2 13.28 -25.36 -0.55
C ALA A 2 13.06 -24.78 -0.79
N LEU A 3 12.57 -24.90 -0.82
CA LEU A 3 12.47 -24.08 -0.82
C LEU A 3 12.64 -23.46 -1.17
N ASP A 4 12.45 -23.44 -1.27
CA ASP A 4 12.63 -22.56 -1.42
C ASP A 4 12.80 -22.00 -1.76
N ASP A 5 12.71 -22.21 -1.86
CA ASP A 5 13.00 -21.42 -1.98
C ASP A 5 13.24 -20.99 -2.64
N THR A 6 13.12 -21.09 -2.98
CA THR A 6 13.45 -20.42 -3.39
C THR A 6 13.55 -19.80 -4.04
N GLY A 7 13.37 -19.80 -4.33
CA GLY A 7 13.65 -18.91 -4.72
C GLY A 7 13.41 -18.24 -5.22
N PRO A 8 13.04 -18.35 -5.42
CA PRO A 8 13.12 -17.39 -5.54
C PRO A 8 12.96 -16.88 -5.24
N SER A 9 12.70 -16.87 -5.27
CA SER A 9 12.80 -16.08 -4.66
C SER A 9 12.60 -16.04 -4.00
N ALA A 10 12.49 -16.30 -3.83
CA ALA A 10 12.52 -15.93 -3.01
C ALA A 10 12.23 -16.01 -2.32
N ALA A 11 11.98 -16.23 -2.05
CA ALA A 11 11.92 -15.97 -1.20
C ALA A 11 11.68 -15.96 -0.56
N PRO A 12 11.30 -16.11 -0.33
CA PRO A 12 11.24 -15.85 0.52
C PRO A 12 11.13 -15.80 1.21
N ARG A 13 10.87 -15.52 1.41
CA ARG A 13 11.07 -15.18 2.23
C ARG A 13 10.72 -15.10 3.08
N ASP A 14 10.20 -15.28 3.75
CA ASP A 14 9.89 -15.08 4.59
C ASP A 14 9.15 -14.65 5.35
N GLY A 15 8.79 -14.87 6.17
CA GLY A 15 7.74 -14.77 7.19
C GLY A 15 6.99 -13.49 7.00
N ARG A 16 6.00 -13.39 6.59
CA ARG A 16 5.49 -12.19 6.00
C ARG A 16 4.06 -11.96 6.27
N GLY A 17 3.77 -11.30 7.31
CA GLY A 17 2.55 -10.60 7.57
C GLY A 17 1.27 -11.30 7.22
N GLY A 18 1.12 -12.52 7.48
CA GLY A 18 -0.13 -13.20 7.21
C GLY A 18 -0.42 -13.51 5.76
N MET A 19 0.45 -13.08 4.87
CA MET A 19 0.30 -13.40 3.46
C MET A 19 0.74 -14.83 3.20
N ASP A 20 0.30 -15.40 2.11
CA ASP A 20 0.67 -16.75 1.74
C ASP A 20 2.05 -16.75 1.11
N LEU A 21 3.04 -17.03 1.92
CA LEU A 21 4.42 -17.03 1.46
C LEU A 21 4.70 -18.11 0.44
N ARG A 22 3.89 -19.16 0.45
CA ARG A 22 4.08 -20.27 -0.48
C ARG A 22 3.73 -19.87 -1.89
N SER A 23 2.84 -18.89 -2.05
CA SER A 23 2.45 -18.40 -3.37
C SER A 23 3.38 -17.30 -3.87
N GLY A 24 4.22 -16.74 -2.99
CA GLY A 24 5.05 -15.61 -3.36
C GLY A 24 4.30 -14.31 -3.48
N VAL A 25 3.14 -14.19 -2.86
CA VAL A 25 2.35 -12.97 -2.89
C VAL A 25 2.87 -12.02 -1.82
N PHE A 26 3.30 -10.83 -2.25
CA PHE A 26 3.85 -9.81 -1.36
C PHE A 26 3.18 -8.47 -1.68
N PRO A 27 2.11 -8.12 -0.93
CA PRO A 27 1.42 -6.86 -1.20
C PRO A 27 2.34 -5.68 -0.95
N ARG A 28 2.32 -4.75 -1.89
CA ARG A 28 3.15 -3.56 -1.82
C ARG A 28 2.53 -2.42 -2.61
N LEU A 29 3.01 -1.21 -2.32
CA LEU A 29 2.67 -0.03 -3.10
C LEU A 29 3.86 0.34 -3.95
N GLU A 30 3.60 0.64 -5.20
CA GLU A 30 4.59 1.15 -6.14
C GLU A 30 4.28 2.63 -6.40
N VAL A 31 5.29 3.50 -6.27
CA VAL A 31 5.11 4.92 -6.55
C VAL A 31 4.92 5.12 -8.05
N ILE A 32 3.81 5.78 -8.42
CA ILE A 32 3.60 6.25 -9.78
C ILE A 32 4.12 7.68 -9.90
N ALA A 33 3.69 8.54 -8.98
CA ALA A 33 4.10 9.94 -8.96
C ALA A 33 4.00 10.44 -7.52
N ALA A 34 5.11 10.87 -6.94
CA ALA A 34 5.12 11.38 -5.56
C ALA A 34 6.30 12.30 -5.39
N MET A 35 6.07 13.42 -4.70
CA MET A 35 7.11 14.37 -4.38
C MET A 35 8.13 13.69 -3.45
N GLY A 36 9.42 13.80 -3.78
CA GLY A 36 10.48 13.23 -2.97
C GLY A 36 10.71 11.74 -3.18
N HIS A 37 10.02 11.13 -4.11
CA HIS A 37 10.17 9.70 -4.40
C HIS A 37 10.28 9.48 -5.91
N GLU A 38 11.04 8.47 -6.28
CA GLU A 38 11.21 8.11 -7.69
C GLU A 38 10.06 7.19 -8.12
N PRO A 39 9.54 7.34 -9.34
CA PRO A 39 8.59 6.37 -9.87
C PRO A 39 9.20 4.97 -9.82
N GLY A 40 8.41 4.00 -9.40
CA GLY A 40 8.86 2.62 -9.27
C GLY A 40 9.36 2.26 -7.87
N GLU A 41 9.58 3.23 -7.01
CA GLU A 41 9.93 2.95 -5.62
C GLU A 41 8.79 2.18 -4.96
N GLU A 42 9.13 1.23 -4.07
CA GLU A 42 8.13 0.33 -3.50
C GLU A 42 8.12 0.39 -1.98
N PHE A 43 6.93 0.20 -1.41
CA PHE A 43 6.73 0.10 0.03
C PHE A 43 6.01 -1.21 0.33
N ASP A 44 6.59 -2.04 1.20
CA ASP A 44 5.96 -3.30 1.60
C ASP A 44 4.76 -3.03 2.51
N LEU A 45 3.72 -3.84 2.33
CA LEU A 45 2.49 -3.70 3.11
C LEU A 45 2.30 -4.85 4.08
N ASN A 46 3.36 -5.23 4.76
CA ASN A 46 3.31 -6.34 5.71
C ASN A 46 2.49 -5.94 6.93
N GLY A 47 1.32 -6.55 7.08
CA GLY A 47 0.52 -6.36 8.28
C GLY A 47 -0.26 -5.06 8.35
N GLY A 48 -0.14 -4.20 7.35
CA GLY A 48 -0.86 -2.95 7.33
C GLY A 48 0.01 -1.74 7.60
N ILE A 49 -0.40 -0.61 7.03
CA ILE A 49 0.35 0.64 7.16
C ILE A 49 -0.61 1.83 7.22
N THR A 50 -0.13 2.93 7.77
CA THR A 50 -0.79 4.23 7.71
C THR A 50 -0.09 5.09 6.68
N MET A 51 -0.86 5.82 5.89
CA MET A 51 -0.36 6.78 4.90
C MET A 51 -0.76 8.18 5.35
N GLY A 52 0.17 9.10 5.30
CA GLY A 52 -0.15 10.47 5.67
C GLY A 52 1.06 11.36 5.65
N ARG A 53 0.80 12.66 5.87
CA ARG A 53 1.86 13.65 5.82
C ARG A 53 2.74 13.63 7.07
N ALA A 54 2.23 13.08 8.17
CA ALA A 54 3.02 13.00 9.41
C ALA A 54 4.17 12.03 9.24
N ALA A 55 5.33 12.41 9.78
CA ALA A 55 6.53 11.57 9.68
C ALA A 55 6.37 10.24 10.40
N SER A 56 5.37 10.12 11.29
CA SER A 56 5.08 8.87 11.99
C SER A 56 4.35 7.86 11.11
N SER A 57 3.87 8.26 9.94
CA SER A 57 3.22 7.33 9.01
C SER A 57 4.25 6.40 8.42
N GLU A 58 3.89 5.11 8.26
CA GLU A 58 4.79 4.15 7.61
C GLU A 58 5.06 4.53 6.17
N VAL A 59 4.05 5.07 5.48
CA VAL A 59 4.24 5.65 4.16
C VAL A 59 3.97 7.13 4.30
N THR A 60 5.04 7.93 4.30
CA THR A 60 4.92 9.38 4.41
C THR A 60 4.56 9.94 3.04
N VAL A 61 3.48 10.71 3.00
CA VAL A 61 2.99 11.32 1.78
C VAL A 61 3.30 12.81 1.85
N ASP A 62 4.35 13.23 1.13
CA ASP A 62 4.82 14.62 1.13
C ASP A 62 4.01 15.44 0.13
N ASP A 63 2.74 15.55 0.39
CA ASP A 63 1.82 16.26 -0.49
C ASP A 63 1.06 17.26 0.36
N PRO A 64 1.01 18.55 -0.05
CA PRO A 64 0.32 19.56 0.77
C PRO A 64 -1.18 19.29 0.93
N PHE A 65 -1.75 18.46 0.06
CA PHE A 65 -3.16 18.09 0.17
C PHE A 65 -3.38 16.86 1.06
N ALA A 66 -2.31 16.23 1.55
CA ALA A 66 -2.43 15.07 2.42
C ALA A 66 -2.67 15.51 3.86
N SER A 67 -3.56 14.81 4.55
CA SER A 67 -3.77 14.98 5.99
C SER A 67 -2.66 14.24 6.74
N ALA A 68 -2.45 14.61 8.01
CA ALA A 68 -1.42 14.00 8.83
C ALA A 68 -1.58 12.49 8.91
N ALA A 69 -2.82 12.02 9.18
CA ALA A 69 -3.19 10.61 9.05
C ALA A 69 -4.29 10.59 7.99
N HIS A 70 -3.97 10.10 6.80
CA HIS A 70 -4.84 10.28 5.64
C HIS A 70 -5.61 9.02 5.29
N ALA A 71 -4.92 7.91 5.20
CA ALA A 71 -5.52 6.63 4.82
C ALA A 71 -4.75 5.51 5.50
N ARG A 72 -5.37 4.35 5.57
CA ARG A 72 -4.66 3.16 6.05
C ARG A 72 -4.96 2.00 5.14
N ILE A 73 -4.00 1.09 5.03
CA ILE A 73 -4.14 -0.16 4.33
C ILE A 73 -3.96 -1.25 5.37
N PHE A 74 -4.87 -2.20 5.41
CA PHE A 74 -4.88 -3.22 6.46
C PHE A 74 -5.38 -4.56 5.91
N PRO A 75 -4.91 -5.66 6.49
CA PRO A 75 -5.40 -6.97 6.08
C PRO A 75 -6.77 -7.26 6.69
N ARG A 76 -7.62 -7.91 5.91
CA ARG A 76 -8.87 -8.47 6.40
C ARG A 76 -9.08 -9.79 5.68
N GLY A 77 -9.06 -10.90 6.43
CA GLY A 77 -9.07 -12.21 5.82
C GLY A 77 -7.82 -12.40 4.96
N GLN A 78 -8.01 -12.74 3.70
CA GLN A 78 -6.91 -13.00 2.78
C GLN A 78 -6.61 -11.81 1.87
N PHE A 79 -7.25 -10.65 2.11
CA PHE A 79 -7.14 -9.52 1.22
C PHE A 79 -6.69 -8.28 1.96
N MET A 80 -6.12 -7.34 1.22
CA MET A 80 -5.79 -6.02 1.75
C MET A 80 -6.91 -5.05 1.42
N TYR A 81 -7.23 -4.18 2.38
CA TYR A 81 -8.25 -3.16 2.25
C TYR A 81 -7.64 -1.79 2.46
N ILE A 82 -8.26 -0.78 1.87
CA ILE A 82 -7.87 0.61 2.09
C ILE A 82 -9.06 1.39 2.63
N GLU A 83 -8.77 2.31 3.55
CA GLU A 83 -9.78 3.12 4.19
C GLU A 83 -9.27 4.56 4.35
N ASP A 84 -10.15 5.53 4.03
CA ASP A 84 -9.86 6.94 4.32
C ASP A 84 -10.04 7.19 5.81
N MET A 85 -9.11 7.90 6.43
CA MET A 85 -9.13 8.16 7.87
C MET A 85 -9.72 9.54 8.21
N GLY A 86 -10.75 9.95 7.48
CA GLY A 86 -11.37 11.25 7.71
C GLY A 86 -10.56 12.39 7.13
N SER A 87 -9.86 12.15 6.05
CA SER A 87 -9.00 13.17 5.44
C SER A 87 -9.79 14.36 4.94
N THR A 88 -9.13 15.50 4.84
CA THR A 88 -9.76 16.73 4.36
C THR A 88 -10.10 16.64 2.88
N ASN A 89 -9.20 16.08 2.08
CA ASN A 89 -9.35 16.12 0.62
C ASN A 89 -9.74 14.78 0.00
N GLY A 90 -9.83 13.72 0.79
CA GLY A 90 -10.28 12.43 0.33
C GLY A 90 -9.16 11.53 -0.19
N THR A 91 -9.44 10.24 -0.21
CA THR A 91 -8.61 9.21 -0.81
C THR A 91 -9.35 8.66 -2.00
N PHE A 92 -8.66 8.49 -3.13
CA PHE A 92 -9.30 8.06 -4.38
C PHE A 92 -8.73 6.73 -4.82
N LEU A 93 -9.61 5.82 -5.17
CA LEU A 93 -9.25 4.50 -5.69
C LEU A 93 -9.75 4.41 -7.13
N ASN A 94 -8.82 4.31 -8.07
CA ASN A 94 -9.12 4.28 -9.51
C ASN A 94 -10.01 5.47 -9.91
N GLY A 95 -9.70 6.66 -9.36
CA GLY A 95 -10.40 7.90 -9.69
C GLY A 95 -11.69 8.11 -8.93
N ARG A 96 -12.09 7.19 -8.06
CA ARG A 96 -13.35 7.25 -7.34
C ARG A 96 -13.05 7.47 -5.84
N GLN A 97 -13.70 8.45 -5.24
CA GLN A 97 -13.46 8.74 -3.83
C GLN A 97 -13.96 7.59 -2.94
N LEU A 98 -13.12 7.19 -2.00
CA LEU A 98 -13.49 6.17 -1.02
C LEU A 98 -14.55 6.72 -0.06
N ARG A 99 -15.60 5.96 0.15
CA ARG A 99 -16.65 6.28 1.12
C ARG A 99 -16.70 5.29 2.26
N LYS A 100 -16.03 4.16 2.09
CA LYS A 100 -15.96 3.05 3.06
C LYS A 100 -14.71 2.26 2.74
N PRO A 101 -14.29 1.34 3.63
CA PRO A 101 -13.17 0.46 3.30
C PRO A 101 -13.46 -0.34 2.03
N GLU A 102 -12.46 -0.45 1.15
CA GLU A 102 -12.60 -1.20 -0.09
C GLU A 102 -11.41 -2.13 -0.26
N GLN A 103 -11.67 -3.30 -0.83
CA GLN A 103 -10.63 -4.26 -1.12
C GLN A 103 -9.71 -3.74 -2.23
N LEU A 104 -8.40 -3.92 -2.03
CA LEU A 104 -7.41 -3.62 -3.05
C LEU A 104 -7.18 -4.82 -3.94
N ARG A 105 -7.04 -4.55 -5.23
CA ARG A 105 -6.72 -5.56 -6.24
C ARG A 105 -5.47 -5.11 -7.00
N VAL A 106 -4.73 -6.07 -7.52
CA VAL A 106 -3.52 -5.79 -8.29
C VAL A 106 -3.80 -4.75 -9.36
N ALA A 107 -2.90 -3.77 -9.46
CA ALA A 107 -2.93 -2.65 -10.38
C ALA A 107 -3.92 -1.54 -10.03
N ASP A 108 -4.62 -1.65 -8.89
CA ASP A 108 -5.42 -0.51 -8.41
C ASP A 108 -4.53 0.70 -8.17
N VAL A 109 -5.05 1.88 -8.51
CA VAL A 109 -4.33 3.14 -8.34
C VAL A 109 -4.96 3.91 -7.19
N ILE A 110 -4.14 4.26 -6.21
CA ILE A 110 -4.52 5.05 -5.05
C ILE A 110 -3.99 6.46 -5.25
N ARG A 111 -4.86 7.47 -5.10
CA ARG A 111 -4.44 8.87 -5.20
C ARG A 111 -4.77 9.63 -3.94
N ILE A 112 -3.79 10.36 -3.44
CA ILE A 112 -3.89 11.28 -2.30
C ILE A 112 -3.32 12.61 -2.78
N GLY A 113 -4.19 13.63 -2.96
CA GLY A 113 -3.75 14.87 -3.58
C GLY A 113 -3.27 14.61 -5.00
N ASP A 114 -2.03 14.98 -5.29
CA ASP A 114 -1.40 14.72 -6.58
C ASP A 114 -0.49 13.49 -6.54
N THR A 115 -0.44 12.80 -5.42
CA THR A 115 0.42 11.64 -5.22
C THR A 115 -0.33 10.38 -5.61
N GLU A 116 0.31 9.52 -6.40
CA GLU A 116 -0.31 8.29 -6.89
C GLU A 116 0.56 7.08 -6.63
N TYR A 117 -0.08 6.00 -6.20
CA TYR A 117 0.55 4.70 -5.96
C TYR A 117 -0.24 3.62 -6.68
N ARG A 118 0.46 2.55 -7.07
CA ARG A 118 -0.19 1.36 -7.63
C ARG A 118 -0.04 0.22 -6.65
N TYR A 119 -1.16 -0.46 -6.39
CA TYR A 119 -1.13 -1.65 -5.53
C TYR A 119 -0.66 -2.85 -6.35
N GLN A 120 0.33 -3.57 -5.83
CA GLN A 120 0.89 -4.76 -6.47
C GLN A 120 0.99 -5.90 -5.47
N GLU A 121 1.11 -7.11 -6.00
CA GLU A 121 1.31 -8.33 -5.21
C GLU A 121 2.41 -9.20 -5.77
#